data_abb7f5ee7da331ded2785e935a63ce0b
#
_entry.id   abb7f5ee7da331ded2785e935a63ce0b
#
_cell.length_a   1.000
_cell.length_b   1.000
_cell.length_c   1.000
_cell.angle_alpha   90.00
_cell.angle_beta   90.00
_cell.angle_gamma   90.00
#
_symmetry.space_group_name_H-M   'P 1'
#
loop_
_entity.id
_entity.type
_entity.pdbx_description
1 polymer ?
#
loop_
_entity_poly.entity_id
_entity_poly.type
_entity_poly.pdbx_seq_one_letter_code
_entity_poly.pdbx_strand_id
1 'polypeptide(L)'
;MSKILLLNGPNLNLLGSREEDIYGKKSLKEIEESLIQHANNLNEELICFQSNAEHELVERIQAAKNEKIKIILFNPGAFTHTSVALRDAVLGVDIPMIEIHISNIFGREKFREKSFFSDIALGVISGLGEESYMLSLIHISEPTRPLY
;
A
#
# COMPACT_ATOMS: atom_id res chain seq x y z
N MET A 1 19.16 7.97 -4.72
CA MET A 1 18.03 7.06 -4.94
C MET A 1 16.96 7.31 -3.88
N SER A 2 15.75 7.61 -4.29
CA SER A 2 14.64 7.82 -3.36
C SER A 2 14.15 6.49 -2.81
N LYS A 3 13.63 6.51 -1.58
CA LYS A 3 13.12 5.31 -0.93
C LYS A 3 11.61 5.36 -0.83
N ILE A 4 10.98 4.26 -1.18
CA ILE A 4 9.52 4.06 -1.14
C ILE A 4 9.26 2.88 -0.22
N LEU A 5 8.32 3.02 0.71
CA LEU A 5 7.94 1.93 1.60
C LEU A 5 6.58 1.37 1.17
N LEU A 6 6.54 0.09 0.84
CA LEU A 6 5.29 -0.62 0.57
C LEU A 6 4.91 -1.43 1.81
N LEU A 7 3.76 -1.10 2.37
CA LEU A 7 3.22 -1.79 3.54
C LEU A 7 1.99 -2.60 3.16
N ASN A 8 1.95 -3.84 3.62
CA ASN A 8 0.81 -4.72 3.44
C ASN A 8 0.32 -5.25 4.79
N GLY A 9 -0.95 -5.15 5.02
CA GLY A 9 -1.60 -5.56 6.26
C GLY A 9 -1.96 -7.04 6.31
N PRO A 10 -2.93 -7.40 7.18
CA PRO A 10 -3.22 -8.80 7.48
C PRO A 10 -3.77 -9.55 6.29
N ASN A 11 -3.43 -10.82 6.24
CA ASN A 11 -3.88 -11.79 5.24
C ASN A 11 -3.34 -11.56 3.83
N LEU A 12 -2.60 -10.49 3.58
CA LEU A 12 -2.01 -10.26 2.26
C LEU A 12 -0.87 -11.23 1.96
N ASN A 13 -0.31 -11.85 2.99
CA ASN A 13 0.63 -12.96 2.84
C ASN A 13 -0.02 -14.20 2.21
N LEU A 14 -1.35 -14.26 2.17
CA LEU A 14 -2.10 -15.38 1.58
C LEU A 14 -2.47 -15.14 0.11
N LEU A 15 -2.03 -14.05 -0.50
CA LEU A 15 -2.30 -13.78 -1.91
C LEU A 15 -1.79 -14.92 -2.78
N GLY A 16 -2.57 -15.29 -3.80
CA GLY A 16 -2.28 -16.39 -4.69
C GLY A 16 -2.80 -17.73 -4.20
N SER A 17 -3.23 -17.83 -2.94
CA SER A 17 -3.71 -19.08 -2.35
C SER A 17 -5.15 -19.01 -1.86
N ARG A 18 -5.81 -17.84 -1.95
CA ARG A 18 -7.21 -17.69 -1.50
C ARG A 18 -7.95 -16.70 -2.41
N GLU A 19 -9.25 -16.98 -2.58
CA GLU A 19 -10.16 -16.04 -3.26
C GLU A 19 -9.56 -15.39 -4.52
N GLU A 20 -9.02 -16.22 -5.43
CA GLU A 20 -8.33 -15.76 -6.63
C GLU A 20 -9.19 -14.84 -7.49
N ASP A 21 -10.51 -15.01 -7.49
CA ASP A 21 -11.44 -14.17 -8.24
C ASP A 21 -11.43 -12.72 -7.75
N ILE A 22 -11.09 -12.52 -6.45
CA ILE A 22 -11.07 -11.19 -5.84
C ILE A 22 -9.67 -10.60 -5.85
N TYR A 23 -8.65 -11.42 -5.51
CA TYR A 23 -7.29 -10.94 -5.23
C TYR A 23 -6.26 -11.29 -6.30
N GLY A 24 -6.62 -12.14 -7.30
CA GLY A 24 -5.68 -12.55 -8.32
C GLY A 24 -4.92 -13.80 -7.96
N LYS A 25 -4.07 -14.28 -8.88
CA LYS A 25 -3.36 -15.56 -8.77
C LYS A 25 -1.92 -15.43 -8.29
N LYS A 26 -1.33 -14.25 -8.39
CA LYS A 26 0.06 -14.04 -7.99
C LYS A 26 0.18 -13.97 -6.48
N SER A 27 1.26 -14.55 -5.95
CA SER A 27 1.59 -14.41 -4.53
C SER A 27 2.07 -13.00 -4.24
N LEU A 28 2.04 -12.61 -2.96
CA LEU A 28 2.58 -11.31 -2.56
C LEU A 28 4.06 -11.18 -2.93
N LYS A 29 4.82 -12.27 -2.75
CA LYS A 29 6.24 -12.28 -3.08
C LYS A 29 6.48 -11.98 -4.55
N GLU A 30 5.70 -12.61 -5.44
CA GLU A 30 5.81 -12.37 -6.88
C GLU A 30 5.47 -10.92 -7.24
N ILE A 31 4.44 -10.36 -6.59
CA ILE A 31 4.07 -8.96 -6.79
C ILE A 31 5.19 -8.05 -6.31
N GLU A 32 5.74 -8.30 -5.14
CA GLU A 32 6.83 -7.50 -4.58
C GLU A 32 8.08 -7.53 -5.45
N GLU A 33 8.46 -8.71 -5.94
CA GLU A 33 9.64 -8.85 -6.81
C GLU A 33 9.47 -8.02 -8.08
N SER A 34 8.30 -8.08 -8.70
CA SER A 34 8.00 -7.30 -9.89
C SER A 34 8.06 -5.80 -9.62
N LEU A 35 7.52 -5.35 -8.49
CA LEU A 35 7.52 -3.94 -8.11
C LEU A 35 8.93 -3.44 -7.81
N ILE A 36 9.73 -4.24 -7.10
CA ILE A 36 11.11 -3.88 -6.76
C ILE A 36 11.92 -3.70 -8.05
N GLN A 37 11.77 -4.62 -9.00
CA GLN A 37 12.48 -4.52 -10.27
C GLN A 37 12.07 -3.27 -11.04
N HIS A 38 10.77 -2.98 -11.09
CA HIS A 38 10.28 -1.80 -11.79
C HIS A 38 10.80 -0.51 -11.11
N ALA A 39 10.80 -0.48 -9.79
CA ALA A 39 11.32 0.65 -9.04
C ALA A 39 12.82 0.86 -9.32
N ASN A 40 13.60 -0.22 -9.33
CA ASN A 40 15.02 -0.14 -9.64
C ASN A 40 15.27 0.44 -11.03
N ASN A 41 14.45 0.08 -12.01
CA ASN A 41 14.55 0.62 -13.36
C ASN A 41 14.27 2.12 -13.42
N LEU A 42 13.51 2.63 -12.45
CA LEU A 42 13.20 4.05 -12.33
C LEU A 42 14.09 4.76 -11.32
N ASN A 43 15.18 4.11 -10.91
CA ASN A 43 16.14 4.64 -9.94
C ASN A 43 15.50 4.95 -8.58
N GLU A 44 14.59 4.08 -8.15
CA GLU A 44 13.93 4.16 -6.84
C GLU A 44 14.22 2.90 -6.05
N GLU A 45 14.34 3.02 -4.74
CA GLU A 45 14.49 1.85 -3.86
C GLU A 45 13.15 1.54 -3.21
N LEU A 46 12.59 0.37 -3.50
CA LEU A 46 11.33 -0.07 -2.89
C LEU A 46 11.63 -1.04 -1.75
N ILE A 47 11.15 -0.70 -0.57
CA ILE A 47 11.28 -1.53 0.63
C ILE A 47 9.89 -2.08 0.94
N CYS A 48 9.77 -3.40 1.07
CA CYS A 48 8.49 -4.07 1.29
C CYS A 48 8.42 -4.63 2.71
N PHE A 49 7.28 -4.47 3.36
CA PHE A 49 7.01 -5.03 4.68
C PHE A 49 5.55 -5.48 4.76
N GLN A 50 5.33 -6.67 5.29
CA GLN A 50 3.98 -7.22 5.50
C GLN A 50 3.88 -7.76 6.92
N SER A 51 2.76 -7.52 7.58
CA SER A 51 2.48 -8.14 8.88
C SER A 51 0.99 -8.28 9.10
N ASN A 52 0.64 -9.32 9.84
CA ASN A 52 -0.72 -9.52 10.35
C ASN A 52 -0.93 -8.79 11.68
N ALA A 53 0.13 -8.30 12.30
CA ALA A 53 0.06 -7.67 13.61
C ALA A 53 0.00 -6.15 13.48
N GLU A 54 -1.05 -5.56 14.04
CA GLU A 54 -1.24 -4.11 13.99
C GLU A 54 -0.06 -3.36 14.59
N HIS A 55 0.45 -3.82 15.74
CA HIS A 55 1.55 -3.14 16.41
C HIS A 55 2.85 -3.17 15.58
N GLU A 56 3.09 -4.24 14.82
CA GLU A 56 4.28 -4.30 13.96
C GLU A 56 4.17 -3.29 12.82
N LEU A 57 2.99 -3.10 12.28
CA LEU A 57 2.77 -2.10 11.24
C LEU A 57 2.93 -0.68 11.80
N VAL A 58 2.43 -0.44 13.01
CA VAL A 58 2.62 0.85 13.69
C VAL A 58 4.12 1.14 13.86
N GLU A 59 4.87 0.17 14.37
CA GLU A 59 6.31 0.34 14.60
C GLU A 59 7.07 0.53 13.29
N ARG A 60 6.65 -0.18 12.23
CA ARG A 60 7.30 -0.01 10.92
C ARG A 60 7.08 1.37 10.33
N ILE A 61 5.88 1.91 10.48
CA ILE A 61 5.57 3.28 10.05
C ILE A 61 6.42 4.27 10.83
N GLN A 62 6.51 4.11 12.14
CA GLN A 62 7.31 5.00 12.98
C GLN A 62 8.78 4.99 12.59
N ALA A 63 9.34 3.81 12.28
CA ALA A 63 10.72 3.66 11.84
C ALA A 63 11.00 4.40 10.53
N ALA A 64 10.01 4.51 9.66
CA ALA A 64 10.15 5.18 8.37
C ALA A 64 10.54 6.65 8.50
N LYS A 65 10.18 7.28 9.60
CA LYS A 65 10.51 8.69 9.85
C LYS A 65 12.01 8.97 9.78
N ASN A 66 12.85 8.02 10.23
CA ASN A 66 14.29 8.19 10.28
C ASN A 66 15.01 7.54 9.09
N GLU A 67 14.27 6.98 8.12
CA GLU A 67 14.85 6.24 7.00
C GLU A 67 14.82 7.03 5.68
N LYS A 68 14.38 8.26 5.69
CA LYS A 68 14.26 9.11 4.50
C LYS A 68 13.30 8.52 3.47
N ILE A 69 12.22 7.90 3.94
CA ILE A 69 11.14 7.41 3.07
C ILE A 69 10.40 8.61 2.50
N LYS A 70 10.29 8.69 1.16
CA LYS A 70 9.60 9.82 0.53
C LYS A 70 8.09 9.62 0.46
N ILE A 71 7.63 8.37 0.41
CA ILE A 71 6.21 8.07 0.33
C ILE A 71 5.95 6.64 0.81
N ILE A 72 4.78 6.43 1.39
CA ILE A 72 4.30 5.12 1.83
C ILE A 72 3.17 4.68 0.90
N LEU A 73 3.31 3.49 0.32
CA LEU A 73 2.24 2.82 -0.41
C LEU A 73 1.64 1.80 0.55
N PHE A 74 0.39 1.99 0.92
CA PHE A 74 -0.19 1.21 2.02
C PHE A 74 -1.46 0.48 1.60
N ASN A 75 -1.41 -0.84 1.67
CA ASN A 75 -2.60 -1.68 1.61
C ASN A 75 -2.87 -2.21 3.02
N PRO A 76 -3.76 -1.56 3.78
CA PRO A 76 -3.98 -1.94 5.18
C PRO A 76 -4.75 -3.25 5.35
N GLY A 77 -5.30 -3.81 4.28
CA GLY A 77 -6.15 -4.99 4.38
C GLY A 77 -7.38 -4.67 5.23
N ALA A 78 -7.76 -5.59 6.11
CA ALA A 78 -8.92 -5.40 6.98
C ALA A 78 -8.74 -4.25 7.97
N PHE A 79 -7.51 -3.85 8.28
CA PHE A 79 -7.27 -2.71 9.17
C PHE A 79 -7.73 -1.39 8.57
N THR A 80 -8.00 -1.35 7.26
CA THR A 80 -8.60 -0.18 6.60
C THR A 80 -9.86 0.29 7.32
N HIS A 81 -10.64 -0.66 7.81
CA HIS A 81 -11.97 -0.43 8.35
C HIS A 81 -12.01 -0.41 9.86
N THR A 82 -10.89 -0.62 10.54
CA THR A 82 -10.86 -0.82 11.99
C THR A 82 -9.76 -0.06 12.72
N SER A 83 -8.65 0.29 12.06
CA SER A 83 -7.47 0.75 12.80
C SER A 83 -7.30 2.25 12.82
N VAL A 84 -7.71 2.85 13.93
CA VAL A 84 -7.39 4.25 14.24
C VAL A 84 -5.90 4.36 14.58
N ALA A 85 -5.31 3.34 15.22
CA ALA A 85 -3.90 3.35 15.59
C ALA A 85 -2.99 3.51 14.37
N LEU A 86 -3.28 2.80 13.28
CA LEU A 86 -2.49 2.93 12.05
C LEU A 86 -2.72 4.28 11.38
N ARG A 87 -3.95 4.78 11.38
CA ARG A 87 -4.23 6.12 10.88
C ARG A 87 -3.37 7.15 11.61
N ASP A 88 -3.33 7.07 12.93
CA ASP A 88 -2.57 8.01 13.76
C ASP A 88 -1.06 7.88 13.52
N ALA A 89 -0.57 6.67 13.28
CA ALA A 89 0.84 6.44 12.97
C ALA A 89 1.24 7.13 11.67
N VAL A 90 0.42 7.01 10.64
CA VAL A 90 0.67 7.66 9.33
C VAL A 90 0.70 9.18 9.51
N LEU A 91 -0.27 9.73 10.22
CA LEU A 91 -0.30 11.17 10.50
C LEU A 91 0.92 11.61 11.31
N GLY A 92 1.34 10.78 12.26
CA GLY A 92 2.43 11.12 13.18
C GLY A 92 3.79 11.22 12.52
N VAL A 93 4.04 10.45 11.45
CA VAL A 93 5.33 10.50 10.76
C VAL A 93 5.39 11.58 9.67
N ASP A 94 4.24 12.11 9.28
CA ASP A 94 4.15 13.18 8.27
C ASP A 94 4.81 12.81 6.94
N ILE A 95 4.64 11.55 6.52
CA ILE A 95 5.08 11.07 5.22
C ILE A 95 3.84 10.90 4.35
N PRO A 96 3.85 11.40 3.09
CA PRO A 96 2.71 11.19 2.20
C PRO A 96 2.41 9.72 2.00
N MET A 97 1.12 9.37 1.87
CA MET A 97 0.69 7.98 1.73
C MET A 97 -0.34 7.84 0.62
N ILE A 98 -0.24 6.75 -0.15
CA ILE A 98 -1.27 6.34 -1.10
C ILE A 98 -1.92 5.07 -0.56
N GLU A 99 -3.25 5.07 -0.50
CA GLU A 99 -4.02 3.92 -0.06
C GLU A 99 -4.26 2.99 -1.24
N ILE A 100 -4.01 1.69 -1.05
CA ILE A 100 -4.13 0.69 -2.11
C ILE A 100 -5.04 -0.45 -1.65
N HIS A 101 -5.94 -0.86 -2.53
CA HIS A 101 -6.77 -2.05 -2.34
C HIS A 101 -6.79 -2.84 -3.64
N ILE A 102 -6.60 -4.15 -3.55
CA ILE A 102 -6.68 -5.05 -4.71
C ILE A 102 -8.11 -5.20 -5.16
N SER A 103 -9.04 -5.43 -4.21
CA SER A 103 -10.45 -5.56 -4.50
C SER A 103 -11.12 -4.19 -4.53
N ASN A 104 -12.27 -4.12 -5.20
CA ASN A 104 -13.13 -2.95 -5.09
C ASN A 104 -13.89 -3.02 -3.77
N ILE A 105 -13.42 -2.29 -2.76
CA ILE A 105 -14.02 -2.32 -1.43
C ILE A 105 -15.46 -1.82 -1.42
N PHE A 106 -15.86 -1.03 -2.42
CA PHE A 106 -17.22 -0.52 -2.55
C PHE A 106 -18.15 -1.54 -3.18
N GLY A 107 -17.63 -2.61 -3.77
CA GLY A 107 -18.41 -3.70 -4.36
C GLY A 107 -18.52 -4.93 -3.48
N ARG A 108 -18.06 -4.85 -2.25
CA ARG A 108 -18.07 -5.96 -1.28
C ARG A 108 -19.07 -5.67 -0.16
N GLU A 109 -18.86 -6.27 1.01
CA GLU A 109 -19.75 -6.04 2.16
C GLU A 109 -19.72 -4.56 2.55
N LYS A 110 -20.86 -4.05 2.96
CA LYS A 110 -21.03 -2.61 3.22
C LYS A 110 -20.05 -2.04 4.25
N PHE A 111 -19.64 -2.86 5.24
CA PHE A 111 -18.69 -2.40 6.25
C PHE A 111 -17.30 -2.10 5.69
N ARG A 112 -17.00 -2.54 4.45
CA ARG A 112 -15.72 -2.27 3.79
C ARG A 112 -15.70 -0.95 3.04
N GLU A 113 -16.82 -0.25 2.95
CA GLU A 113 -16.88 1.02 2.23
C GLU A 113 -16.18 2.14 2.96
N LYS A 114 -16.12 2.07 4.30
CA LYS A 114 -15.53 3.11 5.12
C LYS A 114 -14.05 2.83 5.35
N SER A 115 -13.20 3.82 5.03
CA SER A 115 -11.76 3.74 5.26
C SER A 115 -11.34 4.79 6.28
N PHE A 116 -10.44 4.39 7.19
CA PHE A 116 -9.81 5.32 8.11
C PHE A 116 -8.60 6.03 7.49
N PHE A 117 -8.32 5.78 6.20
CA PHE A 117 -7.12 6.33 5.55
C PHE A 117 -7.43 7.23 4.36
N SER A 118 -8.60 7.08 3.72
CA SER A 118 -8.87 7.77 2.45
C SER A 118 -8.82 9.29 2.57
N ASP A 119 -9.23 9.84 3.70
CA ASP A 119 -9.24 11.29 3.89
C ASP A 119 -7.85 11.87 4.17
N ILE A 120 -6.88 11.05 4.57
CA ILE A 120 -5.51 11.50 4.84
C ILE A 120 -4.53 11.10 3.74
N ALA A 121 -4.96 10.26 2.81
CA ALA A 121 -4.10 9.79 1.71
C ALA A 121 -4.00 10.85 0.59
N LEU A 122 -2.87 10.85 -0.13
CA LEU A 122 -2.73 11.63 -1.35
C LEU A 122 -3.69 11.16 -2.43
N GLY A 123 -3.99 9.86 -2.44
CA GLY A 123 -4.89 9.25 -3.39
C GLY A 123 -5.24 7.84 -2.98
N VAL A 124 -6.25 7.27 -3.64
CA VAL A 124 -6.74 5.93 -3.37
C VAL A 124 -6.82 5.17 -4.69
N ILE A 125 -6.27 3.96 -4.73
CA ILE A 125 -6.39 3.05 -5.86
C ILE A 125 -7.10 1.81 -5.34
N SER A 126 -8.22 1.46 -5.94
CA SER A 126 -9.06 0.37 -5.46
C SER A 126 -9.69 -0.38 -6.64
N GLY A 127 -9.67 -1.71 -6.57
CA GLY A 127 -10.46 -2.52 -7.49
C GLY A 127 -9.80 -2.91 -8.79
N LEU A 128 -8.51 -2.66 -8.95
CA LEU A 128 -7.79 -2.95 -10.20
C LEU A 128 -6.92 -4.20 -10.09
N GLY A 129 -7.20 -5.06 -9.09
CA GLY A 129 -6.43 -6.27 -8.86
C GLY A 129 -5.00 -5.96 -8.44
N GLU A 130 -4.09 -6.86 -8.76
CA GLU A 130 -2.67 -6.67 -8.43
C GLU A 130 -2.04 -5.48 -9.15
N GLU A 131 -2.64 -5.03 -10.26
CA GLU A 131 -2.19 -3.83 -10.97
C GLU A 131 -2.33 -2.56 -10.13
N SER A 132 -3.13 -2.60 -9.08
CA SER A 132 -3.27 -1.46 -8.16
C SER A 132 -1.93 -1.03 -7.58
N TYR A 133 -1.07 -2.00 -7.25
CA TYR A 133 0.27 -1.72 -6.75
C TYR A 133 1.14 -1.04 -7.81
N MET A 134 1.16 -1.59 -9.02
CA MET A 134 1.99 -1.06 -10.09
C MET A 134 1.57 0.36 -10.47
N LEU A 135 0.27 0.63 -10.50
CA LEU A 135 -0.24 1.96 -10.82
C LEU A 135 0.18 3.00 -9.79
N SER A 136 0.20 2.63 -8.49
CA SER A 136 0.66 3.54 -7.46
C SER A 136 2.14 3.87 -7.63
N LEU A 137 2.95 2.86 -7.96
CA LEU A 137 4.38 3.04 -8.17
C LEU A 137 4.67 3.90 -9.39
N ILE A 138 3.99 3.66 -10.50
CA ILE A 138 4.14 4.44 -11.72
C ILE A 138 3.80 5.89 -11.48
N HIS A 139 2.70 6.14 -10.77
CA HIS A 139 2.25 7.51 -10.50
C HIS A 139 3.30 8.35 -9.78
N ILE A 140 4.02 7.77 -8.82
CA ILE A 140 4.98 8.53 -8.01
C ILE A 140 6.39 8.52 -8.57
N SER A 141 6.72 7.58 -9.46
CA SER A 141 8.09 7.39 -9.96
C SER A 141 8.29 7.94 -11.36
N GLU A 142 7.22 8.10 -12.14
CA GLU A 142 7.31 8.67 -13.48
C GLU A 142 7.52 10.19 -13.42
N PRO A 143 8.17 10.77 -14.45
CA PRO A 143 8.30 12.23 -14.49
C PRO A 143 6.95 12.92 -14.38
N THR A 144 6.93 14.03 -13.63
CA THR A 144 5.71 14.80 -13.43
C THR A 144 5.19 15.30 -14.78
N ARG A 145 3.90 15.09 -15.03
CA ARG A 145 3.23 15.62 -16.21
C ARG A 145 2.44 16.85 -15.81
N PRO A 146 2.28 17.83 -16.75
CA PRO A 146 1.34 18.91 -16.51
C PRO A 146 -0.06 18.36 -16.27
N LEU A 147 -0.80 19.01 -15.39
CA LEU A 147 -2.17 18.60 -15.06
C LEU A 147 -3.20 18.99 -16.16
N TYR A 148 -2.74 19.57 -17.20
CA TYR A 148 -3.57 20.11 -18.28
C TYR A 148 -2.84 20.07 -19.61
#